data_67bf25e1be3be0150fff4e5f74a2f471
#
_entry.id   67bf25e1be3be0150fff4e5f74a2f471
#
_cell.length_a   1.000
_cell.length_b   1.000
_cell.length_c   1.000
_cell.angle_alpha   90.00
_cell.angle_beta   90.00
_cell.angle_gamma   90.00
#
_symmetry.space_group_name_H-M   'P 1'
#
loop_
_entity.id
_entity.type
_entity.pdbx_description
1 polymer ?
#
loop_
_entity_poly.entity_id
_entity_poly.type
_entity_poly.pdbx_seq_one_letter_code
_entity_poly.pdbx_strand_id
1 'polypeptide(L)'
;MRLKGRSSIELAKIFAGGSCPKAASLLGPNGEKSEWRVDMLTGPIPNMGGWPFRHRKQFYQSRLTPTGCNTFFNDTRWGWFQLYDCGAFDSIDQHGVLLLDYDQPGNGVLTQGKIIDRLRTTDKPNVLLGEFSYNLAGRSMGPYYFSLTRIAA
;
A
#
# COMPACT_ATOMS: atom_id res chain seq x y z
N MET A 1 -8.76 -4.54 16.63
CA MET A 1 -7.38 -4.37 17.17
C MET A 1 -6.83 -3.00 16.77
N ARG A 2 -6.01 -2.35 17.60
CA ARG A 2 -5.35 -1.07 17.27
C ARG A 2 -3.94 -1.38 16.72
N LEU A 3 -3.61 -0.88 15.53
CA LEU A 3 -2.30 -1.12 14.90
C LEU A 3 -1.25 -0.11 15.37
N LYS A 4 -1.64 1.14 15.59
CA LYS A 4 -0.74 2.21 16.04
C LYS A 4 -0.14 1.90 17.42
N GLY A 5 1.18 2.06 17.54
CA GLY A 5 1.95 1.80 18.76
C GLY A 5 2.43 0.35 18.93
N ARG A 6 2.20 -0.50 17.94
CA ARG A 6 2.76 -1.86 17.92
C ARG A 6 4.19 -1.88 17.40
N SER A 7 4.97 -2.81 17.89
CA SER A 7 6.32 -3.06 17.42
C SER A 7 6.31 -3.67 16.01
N SER A 8 7.43 -3.55 15.29
CA SER A 8 7.59 -4.17 13.97
C SER A 8 7.39 -5.70 14.02
N ILE A 9 7.79 -6.35 15.11
CA ILE A 9 7.59 -7.81 15.29
C ILE A 9 6.11 -8.16 15.40
N GLU A 10 5.34 -7.38 16.17
CA GLU A 10 3.90 -7.59 16.28
C GLU A 10 3.18 -7.33 14.96
N LEU A 11 3.57 -6.28 14.24
CA LEU A 11 3.02 -5.95 12.93
C LEU A 11 3.33 -7.05 11.91
N ALA A 12 4.55 -7.60 11.91
CA ALA A 12 4.92 -8.72 11.08
C ALA A 12 4.03 -9.96 11.33
N LYS A 13 3.74 -10.27 12.60
CA LYS A 13 2.84 -11.38 12.95
C LYS A 13 1.41 -11.13 12.47
N ILE A 14 0.90 -9.91 12.64
CA ILE A 14 -0.43 -9.54 12.16
C ILE A 14 -0.48 -9.63 10.63
N PHE A 15 0.55 -9.13 9.96
CA PHE A 15 0.66 -9.19 8.50
C PHE A 15 0.68 -10.64 8.01
N ALA A 16 1.49 -11.49 8.62
CA ALA A 16 1.56 -12.92 8.28
C ALA A 16 0.23 -13.66 8.46
N GLY A 17 -0.56 -13.27 9.46
CA GLY A 17 -1.89 -13.85 9.73
C GLY A 17 -3.03 -13.29 8.87
N GLY A 18 -2.80 -12.21 8.13
CA GLY A 18 -3.79 -11.61 7.24
C GLY A 18 -3.97 -12.40 5.95
N SER A 19 -5.14 -12.28 5.33
CA SER A 19 -5.43 -12.82 4.01
C SER A 19 -5.15 -11.79 2.93
N CYS A 20 -4.97 -12.26 1.70
CA CYS A 20 -4.84 -11.38 0.55
C CYS A 20 -6.19 -10.72 0.21
N PRO A 21 -6.30 -9.39 0.18
CA PRO A 21 -7.49 -8.73 -0.32
C PRO A 21 -7.57 -8.86 -1.84
N LYS A 22 -8.77 -8.93 -2.38
CA LYS A 22 -8.98 -8.83 -3.84
C LYS A 22 -8.79 -7.38 -4.28
N ALA A 23 -8.11 -7.14 -5.41
CA ALA A 23 -7.92 -5.79 -5.95
C ALA A 23 -9.24 -5.03 -6.12
N ALA A 24 -10.29 -5.72 -6.60
CA ALA A 24 -11.62 -5.16 -6.75
C ALA A 24 -12.23 -4.66 -5.42
N SER A 25 -11.84 -5.24 -4.27
CA SER A 25 -12.35 -4.81 -2.97
C SER A 25 -11.78 -3.45 -2.51
N LEU A 26 -10.71 -2.99 -3.15
CA LEU A 26 -10.14 -1.67 -2.88
C LEU A 26 -10.89 -0.56 -3.63
N LEU A 27 -11.60 -0.89 -4.69
CA LEU A 27 -12.41 0.06 -5.45
C LEU A 27 -13.68 0.45 -4.69
N GLY A 28 -14.31 1.53 -5.13
CA GLY A 28 -15.66 1.90 -4.71
C GLY A 28 -16.72 0.97 -5.32
N PRO A 29 -17.99 1.18 -4.98
CA PRO A 29 -19.10 0.46 -5.60
C PRO A 29 -19.02 0.54 -7.13
N ASN A 30 -19.33 -0.57 -7.80
CA ASN A 30 -19.29 -0.65 -9.27
C ASN A 30 -17.93 -0.32 -9.92
N GLY A 31 -16.84 -0.46 -9.18
CA GLY A 31 -15.50 -0.14 -9.69
C GLY A 31 -15.14 1.35 -9.67
N GLU A 32 -15.92 2.15 -8.96
CA GLU A 32 -15.67 3.58 -8.81
C GLU A 32 -14.36 3.86 -8.05
N LYS A 33 -13.91 5.11 -8.15
CA LYS A 33 -12.74 5.57 -7.40
C LYS A 33 -13.00 5.49 -5.90
N SER A 34 -12.03 5.01 -5.16
CA SER A 34 -12.02 5.02 -3.70
C SER A 34 -10.79 5.71 -3.14
N GLU A 35 -10.90 6.18 -1.91
CA GLU A 35 -9.80 6.82 -1.18
C GLU A 35 -9.52 6.13 0.14
N TRP A 36 -8.23 5.97 0.42
CA TRP A 36 -7.73 5.30 1.62
C TRP A 36 -6.65 6.15 2.28
N ARG A 37 -6.86 6.44 3.56
CA ARG A 37 -5.85 7.14 4.37
C ARG A 37 -4.68 6.20 4.66
N VAL A 38 -3.47 6.72 4.50
CA VAL A 38 -2.23 6.04 4.88
C VAL A 38 -1.79 6.56 6.26
N ASP A 39 -1.59 5.65 7.20
CA ASP A 39 -0.97 5.94 8.49
C ASP A 39 0.31 5.09 8.61
N MET A 40 1.48 5.74 8.61
CA MET A 40 2.76 5.06 8.82
C MET A 40 2.84 4.53 10.24
N LEU A 41 3.16 3.25 10.39
CA LEU A 41 3.27 2.55 11.67
C LEU A 41 4.72 2.38 12.11
N THR A 42 5.61 2.12 11.13
CA THR A 42 7.06 2.04 11.33
C THR A 42 7.76 2.73 10.17
N GLY A 43 9.06 3.01 10.31
CA GLY A 43 9.84 3.60 9.22
C GLY A 43 11.10 4.29 9.74
N PRO A 44 12.00 4.69 8.82
CA PRO A 44 13.24 5.38 9.17
C PRO A 44 12.99 6.78 9.72
N ILE A 45 11.83 7.36 9.41
CA ILE A 45 11.42 8.67 9.92
C ILE A 45 10.15 8.45 10.75
N PRO A 46 10.24 8.44 12.08
CA PRO A 46 9.08 8.42 12.94
C PRO A 46 8.18 9.61 12.57
N ASN A 47 6.90 9.38 12.35
CA ASN A 47 5.94 10.42 11.98
C ASN A 47 5.94 10.91 10.52
N MET A 48 6.45 10.16 9.55
CA MET A 48 6.17 10.45 8.14
C MET A 48 4.66 10.50 7.81
N GLY A 49 3.80 10.09 8.73
CA GLY A 49 2.35 10.29 8.64
C GLY A 49 1.86 11.64 9.20
N GLY A 50 2.77 12.51 9.71
CA GLY A 50 2.45 13.86 10.14
C GLY A 50 2.34 14.84 8.97
N TRP A 51 1.65 15.96 9.18
CA TRP A 51 1.69 17.09 8.24
C TRP A 51 3.16 17.55 8.03
N PRO A 52 3.66 17.78 6.80
CA PRO A 52 2.98 17.81 5.50
C PRO A 52 2.95 16.47 4.75
N PHE A 53 3.43 15.37 5.33
CA PHE A 53 3.60 14.08 4.65
C PHE A 53 2.37 13.17 4.70
N ARG A 54 1.27 13.61 5.28
CA ARG A 54 0.02 12.87 5.20
C ARG A 54 -0.36 12.69 3.74
N HIS A 55 -0.51 11.45 3.34
CA HIS A 55 -0.96 11.13 2.00
C HIS A 55 -2.09 10.10 2.05
N ARG A 56 -2.78 10.00 0.94
CA ARG A 56 -3.84 9.03 0.69
C ARG A 56 -3.42 8.18 -0.49
N LYS A 57 -3.98 6.99 -0.58
CA LYS A 57 -3.96 6.20 -1.82
C LYS A 57 -5.34 6.30 -2.46
N GLN A 58 -5.36 6.60 -3.74
CA GLN A 58 -6.55 6.50 -4.57
C GLN A 58 -6.47 5.23 -5.40
N PHE A 59 -7.55 4.46 -5.42
CA PHE A 59 -7.69 3.26 -6.24
C PHE A 59 -8.83 3.49 -7.24
N TYR A 60 -8.64 3.10 -8.47
CA TYR A 60 -9.62 3.23 -9.54
C TYR A 60 -9.41 2.18 -10.62
N GLN A 61 -10.44 1.91 -11.41
CA GLN A 61 -10.35 1.03 -12.55
C GLN A 61 -9.78 1.82 -13.74
N SER A 62 -8.67 1.37 -14.30
CA SER A 62 -8.14 1.89 -15.57
C SER A 62 -8.25 0.82 -16.64
N ARG A 63 -9.10 1.06 -17.62
CA ARG A 63 -9.38 0.14 -18.73
C ARG A 63 -9.58 -1.31 -18.26
N LEU A 64 -8.51 -2.11 -18.21
CA LEU A 64 -8.58 -3.54 -17.90
C LEU A 64 -8.04 -3.91 -16.51
N THR A 65 -7.32 -3.02 -15.84
CA THR A 65 -6.64 -3.34 -14.58
C THR A 65 -6.93 -2.33 -13.48
N PRO A 66 -7.16 -2.79 -12.24
CA PRO A 66 -7.17 -1.91 -11.10
C PRO A 66 -5.79 -1.25 -10.94
N THR A 67 -5.80 0.05 -10.68
CA THR A 67 -4.61 0.88 -10.56
C THR A 67 -4.81 1.94 -9.49
N GLY A 68 -3.79 2.75 -9.23
CA GLY A 68 -3.92 3.84 -8.28
C GLY A 68 -2.74 4.78 -8.27
N CYS A 69 -2.80 5.73 -7.37
CA CYS A 69 -1.72 6.66 -7.08
C CYS A 69 -1.78 7.13 -5.64
N ASN A 70 -0.66 7.68 -5.18
CA ASN A 70 -0.65 8.43 -3.94
C ASN A 70 -1.10 9.87 -4.19
N THR A 71 -1.77 10.47 -3.23
CA THR A 71 -2.17 11.88 -3.27
C THR A 71 -1.82 12.58 -1.97
N PHE A 72 -1.28 13.78 -2.07
CA PHE A 72 -1.11 14.68 -0.93
C PHE A 72 -2.42 15.41 -0.59
N PHE A 73 -2.39 16.25 0.43
CA PHE A 73 -3.53 17.07 0.86
C PHE A 73 -4.10 17.99 -0.19
N ASN A 74 -3.24 18.53 -1.06
CA ASN A 74 -3.58 19.43 -2.14
C ASN A 74 -3.99 18.69 -3.41
N ASP A 75 -4.33 17.40 -3.31
CA ASP A 75 -4.64 16.50 -4.41
C ASP A 75 -3.54 16.32 -5.47
N THR A 76 -2.33 16.77 -5.17
CA THR A 76 -1.16 16.47 -6.01
C THR A 76 -0.94 14.96 -6.02
N ARG A 77 -0.91 14.39 -7.21
CA ARG A 77 -0.73 12.95 -7.44
C ARG A 77 0.73 12.62 -7.68
N TRP A 78 1.15 11.50 -7.13
CA TRP A 78 2.49 10.96 -7.30
C TRP A 78 2.50 9.45 -7.08
N GLY A 79 3.57 8.78 -7.51
CA GLY A 79 3.74 7.36 -7.25
C GLY A 79 2.56 6.53 -7.77
N TRP A 80 2.43 6.48 -9.10
CA TRP A 80 1.45 5.65 -9.79
C TRP A 80 1.78 4.19 -9.60
N PHE A 81 0.78 3.35 -9.36
CA PHE A 81 0.97 1.93 -9.20
C PHE A 81 -0.12 1.11 -9.89
N GLN A 82 0.25 -0.10 -10.30
CA GLN A 82 -0.68 -1.12 -10.75
C GLN A 82 -0.90 -2.14 -9.64
N LEU A 83 -2.11 -2.68 -9.54
CA LEU A 83 -2.43 -3.73 -8.58
C LEU A 83 -2.31 -5.09 -9.24
N TYR A 84 -1.68 -6.01 -8.52
CA TYR A 84 -1.61 -7.41 -8.90
C TYR A 84 -2.21 -8.28 -7.80
N ASP A 85 -3.23 -9.06 -8.18
CA ASP A 85 -3.90 -9.98 -7.28
C ASP A 85 -2.97 -11.10 -6.78
N CYS A 86 -3.38 -11.72 -5.71
CA CYS A 86 -2.69 -12.85 -5.10
C CYS A 86 -2.47 -13.96 -6.11
N GLY A 87 -1.23 -14.42 -6.21
CA GLY A 87 -0.85 -15.47 -7.16
C GLY A 87 -0.52 -14.98 -8.57
N ALA A 88 -0.55 -13.66 -8.81
CA ALA A 88 -0.10 -13.11 -10.09
C ALA A 88 1.40 -13.31 -10.34
N PHE A 89 2.16 -13.61 -9.28
CA PHE A 89 3.60 -13.89 -9.36
C PHE A 89 3.92 -15.19 -8.63
N ASP A 90 4.70 -16.05 -9.26
CA ASP A 90 5.12 -17.36 -8.71
C ASP A 90 6.21 -17.26 -7.61
N SER A 91 6.65 -16.06 -7.26
CA SER A 91 7.67 -15.91 -6.23
C SER A 91 7.12 -16.19 -4.83
N ILE A 92 7.84 -16.98 -4.06
CA ILE A 92 7.47 -17.39 -2.68
C ILE A 92 7.18 -16.17 -1.80
N ASP A 93 7.90 -15.07 -1.98
CA ASP A 93 7.76 -13.85 -1.19
C ASP A 93 6.48 -13.04 -1.48
N GLN A 94 5.75 -13.41 -2.52
CA GLN A 94 4.55 -12.68 -2.97
C GLN A 94 3.25 -13.46 -2.81
N HIS A 95 3.33 -14.70 -2.34
CA HIS A 95 2.13 -15.50 -2.08
C HIS A 95 1.25 -14.90 -0.98
N GLY A 96 -0.04 -14.80 -1.26
CA GLY A 96 -1.04 -14.35 -0.31
C GLY A 96 -1.00 -12.85 0.02
N VAL A 97 -0.45 -12.03 -0.86
CA VAL A 97 -0.46 -10.56 -0.77
C VAL A 97 -1.01 -9.94 -2.03
N LEU A 98 -1.66 -8.80 -1.89
CA LEU A 98 -1.98 -7.91 -3.00
C LEU A 98 -0.78 -6.97 -3.20
N LEU A 99 -0.21 -6.96 -4.39
CA LEU A 99 0.97 -6.17 -4.71
C LEU A 99 0.57 -4.83 -5.34
N LEU A 100 1.21 -3.75 -4.89
CA LEU A 100 1.19 -2.45 -5.56
C LEU A 100 2.57 -2.25 -6.19
N ASP A 101 2.60 -2.29 -7.51
CA ASP A 101 3.82 -2.15 -8.29
C ASP A 101 3.98 -0.72 -8.82
N TYR A 102 5.02 -0.04 -8.34
CA TYR A 102 5.37 1.32 -8.74
C TYR A 102 6.31 1.40 -9.93
N ASP A 103 6.65 0.30 -10.56
CA ASP A 103 7.43 0.30 -11.81
C ASP A 103 6.52 0.68 -13.00
N GLN A 104 5.99 1.90 -12.93
CA GLN A 104 5.05 2.43 -13.91
C GLN A 104 5.66 3.60 -14.67
N PRO A 105 5.42 3.69 -16.00
CA PRO A 105 5.78 4.87 -16.77
C PRO A 105 5.17 6.14 -16.17
N GLY A 106 5.95 7.18 -16.08
CA GLY A 106 5.53 8.45 -15.48
C GLY A 106 5.91 8.62 -14.01
N ASN A 107 6.36 7.55 -13.34
CA ASN A 107 7.02 7.70 -12.05
C ASN A 107 8.44 8.25 -12.23
N GLY A 108 8.83 9.16 -11.33
CA GLY A 108 10.20 9.68 -11.33
C GLY A 108 11.21 8.62 -10.84
N VAL A 109 12.49 8.85 -11.12
CA VAL A 109 13.61 7.93 -10.82
C VAL A 109 13.73 7.53 -9.34
N LEU A 110 13.15 8.30 -8.42
CA LEU A 110 13.12 7.99 -6.99
C LEU A 110 11.97 7.06 -6.61
N THR A 111 11.04 6.81 -7.50
CA THR A 111 9.82 6.01 -7.23
C THR A 111 9.76 4.77 -8.11
N GLN A 112 10.04 4.94 -9.40
CA GLN A 112 9.93 3.88 -10.40
C GLN A 112 10.85 2.70 -10.07
N GLY A 113 10.26 1.51 -9.89
CA GLY A 113 10.99 0.29 -9.57
C GLY A 113 11.74 0.30 -8.22
N LYS A 114 11.48 1.31 -7.37
CA LYS A 114 12.14 1.45 -6.06
C LYS A 114 11.23 1.07 -4.90
N ILE A 115 9.94 1.27 -5.06
CA ILE A 115 8.94 1.01 -4.01
C ILE A 115 8.15 -0.24 -4.39
N ILE A 116 7.95 -1.10 -3.42
CA ILE A 116 7.03 -2.23 -3.49
C ILE A 116 6.19 -2.22 -2.23
N ASP A 117 4.88 -2.11 -2.41
CA ASP A 117 3.90 -2.23 -1.32
C ASP A 117 3.18 -3.58 -1.43
N ARG A 118 2.99 -4.23 -0.30
CA ARG A 118 2.24 -5.48 -0.16
C ARG A 118 1.11 -5.26 0.84
N LEU A 119 -0.10 -5.69 0.50
CA LEU A 119 -1.28 -5.51 1.34
C LEU A 119 -1.86 -6.84 1.80
N ARG A 120 -2.31 -6.86 3.05
CA ARG A 120 -3.11 -7.94 3.64
C ARG A 120 -4.29 -7.39 4.44
N THR A 121 -5.32 -8.21 4.59
CA THR A 121 -6.47 -7.89 5.44
C THR A 121 -6.08 -7.86 6.91
N THR A 122 -6.89 -7.17 7.71
CA THR A 122 -6.83 -7.24 9.17
C THR A 122 -8.14 -7.81 9.72
N ASP A 123 -8.25 -7.90 11.03
CA ASP A 123 -9.49 -8.25 11.74
C ASP A 123 -10.59 -7.17 11.63
N LYS A 124 -10.27 -6.01 11.04
CA LYS A 124 -11.21 -4.90 10.87
C LYS A 124 -11.62 -4.75 9.42
N PRO A 125 -12.92 -4.66 9.12
CA PRO A 125 -13.37 -4.28 7.79
C PRO A 125 -12.84 -2.89 7.45
N ASN A 126 -12.56 -2.65 6.18
CA ASN A 126 -12.06 -1.37 5.67
C ASN A 126 -10.70 -0.91 6.27
N VAL A 127 -9.94 -1.82 6.89
CA VAL A 127 -8.57 -1.58 7.33
C VAL A 127 -7.66 -2.67 6.79
N LEU A 128 -6.64 -2.27 6.05
CA LEU A 128 -5.59 -3.16 5.55
C LEU A 128 -4.28 -2.84 6.25
N LEU A 129 -3.44 -3.84 6.43
CA LEU A 129 -2.06 -3.67 6.83
C LEU A 129 -1.18 -3.79 5.59
N GLY A 130 -0.37 -2.76 5.37
CA GLY A 130 0.60 -2.69 4.30
C GLY A 130 2.01 -2.88 4.83
N GLU A 131 2.81 -3.55 4.03
CA GLU A 131 4.25 -3.64 4.17
C GLU A 131 4.89 -2.99 2.95
N PHE A 132 5.87 -2.11 3.14
CA PHE A 132 6.63 -1.58 2.02
C PHE A 132 8.12 -1.76 2.19
N SER A 133 8.81 -1.92 1.07
CA SER A 133 10.25 -1.89 0.97
C SER A 133 10.68 -0.87 -0.08
N TYR A 134 11.85 -0.28 0.16
CA TYR A 134 12.46 0.69 -0.72
C TYR A 134 13.84 0.22 -1.14
N ASN A 135 14.09 0.14 -2.44
CA ASN A 135 15.37 -0.26 -2.99
C ASN A 135 16.18 0.98 -3.42
N LEU A 136 17.26 1.25 -2.72
CA LEU A 136 18.17 2.35 -3.04
C LEU A 136 19.57 1.80 -3.30
N ALA A 137 20.10 2.05 -4.50
CA ALA A 137 21.45 1.64 -4.90
C ALA A 137 21.76 0.16 -4.62
N GLY A 138 20.79 -0.73 -4.92
CA GLY A 138 20.94 -2.18 -4.71
C GLY A 138 20.77 -2.64 -3.26
N ARG A 139 20.43 -1.74 -2.33
CA ARG A 139 20.12 -2.07 -0.94
C ARG A 139 18.63 -1.97 -0.71
N SER A 140 18.02 -3.06 -0.25
CA SER A 140 16.63 -3.06 0.20
C SER A 140 16.56 -2.52 1.63
N MET A 141 15.71 -1.53 1.83
CA MET A 141 15.36 -0.99 3.15
C MET A 141 13.94 -1.39 3.50
N GLY A 142 13.71 -1.77 4.73
CA GLY A 142 12.45 -2.30 5.22
C GLY A 142 12.58 -3.75 5.68
N PRO A 143 11.47 -4.46 5.89
CA PRO A 143 10.11 -3.97 5.65
C PRO A 143 9.67 -2.92 6.66
N TYR A 144 8.92 -1.94 6.18
CA TYR A 144 8.23 -0.96 7.00
C TYR A 144 6.73 -1.19 6.88
N TYR A 145 5.98 -0.81 7.92
CA TYR A 145 4.54 -1.07 7.97
C TYR A 145 3.73 0.22 7.95
N PHE A 146 2.59 0.15 7.27
CA PHE A 146 1.58 1.21 7.25
C PHE A 146 0.18 0.59 7.31
N SER A 147 -0.80 1.35 7.73
CA SER A 147 -2.19 0.96 7.59
C SER A 147 -2.89 1.77 6.52
N LEU A 148 -3.81 1.12 5.81
CA LEU A 148 -4.77 1.76 4.94
C LEU A 148 -6.14 1.69 5.60
N THR A 149 -6.78 2.85 5.74
CA THR A 149 -8.16 2.94 6.23
C THR A 149 -9.01 3.59 5.17
N ARG A 150 -10.08 2.93 4.74
CA ARG A 150 -11.01 3.49 3.75
C ARG A 150 -11.64 4.77 4.30
N ILE A 151 -11.59 5.85 3.54
CA ILE A 151 -12.15 7.15 3.91
C ILE A 151 -13.50 7.34 3.20
N ALA A 152 -13.53 7.05 1.88
CA ALA A 152 -14.69 7.20 1.02
C ALA A 152 -14.69 6.14 -0.08
N ALA A 153 -15.84 5.82 -0.55
CA ALA A 153 -16.12 5.03 -1.75
C ALA A 153 -17.01 5.86 -2.64
#